data_fc3f7086f0c448d72d4d4b113492fb49
#
_entry.id   fc3f7086f0c448d72d4d4b113492fb49
#
_cell.length_a   1.000
_cell.length_b   1.000
_cell.length_c   1.000
_cell.angle_alpha   90.00
_cell.angle_beta   90.00
_cell.angle_gamma   90.00
#
_symmetry.space_group_name_H-M   'P 1'
#
loop_
_entity.id
_entity.type
_entity.pdbx_description
1 polymer ?
#
loop_
_entity_poly.entity_id
_entity_poly.type
_entity_poly.pdbx_seq_one_letter_code
_entity_poly.pdbx_strand_id
1 'polypeptide(L)'
;PVDQQAQADQKHARFRDETSDFLTTLNLWRYVRTQQRELSSSAFRRMCREEHLNYLRLREWAEDTETGDRDELVPGVSDRAWRQVSVTAKECLGRSCPLVEDCFAELAKQRAGEADIVITNHALLAINAFEGITVLPEHDVVVIDEAHELQDRVTGAVTGQLSAAMVRSAAASARKHTSASPDSLTAGAANLEAALMGTPAELLHRGLGDAQAAAVAQIRDAARTVMTESKAGAGEKDGDAGRQMARSRVSDVLELAERILAAEEHREVLWISRQGGWEPGRGYVPAEDTDPATLHVAPLSVAGTLREGLFDGRTVVLTSATLSVGSS
;
A
#
# COMPACT_ATOMS: atom_id res chain seq x y z
N PRO A 1 8.72 -38.76 4.20
CA PRO A 1 8.14 -37.67 5.00
C PRO A 1 9.21 -36.87 5.75
N VAL A 2 10.25 -37.54 6.31
CA VAL A 2 11.34 -36.89 7.10
C VAL A 2 12.24 -36.02 6.21
N ASP A 3 12.44 -36.39 4.95
CA ASP A 3 13.28 -35.61 3.99
C ASP A 3 12.61 -34.30 3.49
N GLN A 4 11.30 -34.26 3.41
CA GLN A 4 10.58 -33.05 3.02
C GLN A 4 10.60 -31.97 4.11
N GLN A 5 10.50 -32.40 5.38
CA GLN A 5 10.62 -31.49 6.52
C GLN A 5 12.04 -30.91 6.63
N ALA A 6 13.07 -31.73 6.46
CA ALA A 6 14.46 -31.29 6.46
C ALA A 6 14.80 -30.33 5.29
N GLN A 7 14.19 -30.53 4.11
CA GLN A 7 14.32 -29.62 2.96
C GLN A 7 13.57 -28.30 3.16
N ALA A 8 12.39 -28.32 3.78
CA ALA A 8 11.65 -27.12 4.18
C ALA A 8 12.45 -26.31 5.21
N ASP A 9 12.95 -26.98 6.26
CA ASP A 9 13.77 -26.35 7.31
C ASP A 9 15.08 -25.75 6.75
N GLN A 10 15.68 -26.38 5.74
CA GLN A 10 16.88 -25.91 5.08
C GLN A 10 16.61 -24.73 4.12
N LYS A 11 15.44 -24.70 3.43
CA LYS A 11 14.96 -23.56 2.66
C LYS A 11 14.63 -22.37 3.56
N HIS A 12 13.95 -22.61 4.68
CA HIS A 12 13.65 -21.57 5.69
C HIS A 12 14.92 -21.02 6.35
N ALA A 13 15.93 -21.88 6.62
CA ALA A 13 17.21 -21.46 7.15
C ALA A 13 17.99 -20.58 6.15
N ARG A 14 17.96 -20.91 4.86
CA ARG A 14 18.65 -20.17 3.80
C ARG A 14 17.99 -18.80 3.52
N PHE A 15 16.65 -18.75 3.55
CA PHE A 15 15.90 -17.50 3.48
C PHE A 15 16.15 -16.61 4.70
N ARG A 16 16.35 -17.19 5.89
CA ARG A 16 16.74 -16.49 7.11
C ARG A 16 18.09 -15.79 7.01
N ASP A 17 19.10 -16.46 6.47
CA ASP A 17 20.48 -15.94 6.44
C ASP A 17 20.72 -14.89 5.36
N GLU A 18 20.21 -15.10 4.14
CA GLU A 18 20.53 -14.24 3.00
C GLU A 18 19.71 -12.93 2.96
N THR A 19 18.46 -12.95 3.45
CA THR A 19 17.59 -11.75 3.49
C THR A 19 17.69 -10.97 4.79
N SER A 20 17.94 -11.64 5.91
CA SER A 20 17.98 -11.03 7.25
C SER A 20 19.12 -10.05 7.42
N ASP A 21 20.36 -10.44 7.10
CA ASP A 21 21.52 -9.61 7.38
C ASP A 21 21.65 -8.41 6.43
N PHE A 22 21.32 -8.58 5.15
CA PHE A 22 21.55 -7.55 4.15
C PHE A 22 20.48 -6.46 4.16
N LEU A 23 19.20 -6.82 4.23
CA LEU A 23 18.09 -5.84 4.23
C LEU A 23 17.95 -5.12 5.58
N THR A 24 18.18 -5.81 6.67
CA THR A 24 18.11 -5.23 8.02
C THR A 24 19.26 -4.26 8.26
N THR A 25 20.47 -4.63 7.91
CA THR A 25 21.65 -3.78 8.13
C THR A 25 21.63 -2.54 7.23
N LEU A 26 21.25 -2.65 5.95
CA LEU A 26 21.21 -1.52 5.01
C LEU A 26 20.05 -0.56 5.26
N ASN A 27 18.84 -1.06 5.55
CA ASN A 27 17.68 -0.22 5.80
C ASN A 27 17.75 0.44 7.18
N LEU A 28 18.20 -0.28 8.20
CA LEU A 28 18.46 0.27 9.51
C LEU A 28 19.57 1.33 9.46
N TRP A 29 20.67 1.07 8.76
CA TRP A 29 21.78 2.01 8.63
C TRP A 29 21.41 3.29 7.87
N ARG A 30 20.60 3.18 6.83
CA ARG A 30 20.13 4.31 6.04
C ARG A 30 19.14 5.19 6.81
N TYR A 31 18.24 4.59 7.56
CA TYR A 31 17.31 5.27 8.46
C TYR A 31 18.06 5.95 9.61
N VAL A 32 18.98 5.23 10.23
CA VAL A 32 19.88 5.71 11.26
C VAL A 32 20.57 7.00 10.80
N ARG A 33 21.09 7.02 9.58
CA ARG A 33 21.82 8.17 9.02
C ARG A 33 20.93 9.38 8.69
N THR A 34 19.68 9.15 8.31
CA THR A 34 18.71 10.23 8.04
C THR A 34 18.22 10.89 9.32
N GLN A 35 17.97 10.11 10.36
CA GLN A 35 17.45 10.59 11.63
C GLN A 35 18.54 11.12 12.60
N GLN A 36 19.81 10.81 12.34
CA GLN A 36 20.93 11.25 13.17
C GLN A 36 21.09 12.78 13.22
N ARG A 37 20.48 13.50 12.27
CA ARG A 37 20.50 14.97 12.19
C ARG A 37 19.44 15.66 13.05
N GLU A 38 18.37 14.96 13.45
CA GLU A 38 17.18 15.57 14.06
C GLU A 38 16.89 15.12 15.49
N LEU A 39 17.48 14.01 15.95
CA LEU A 39 17.20 13.44 17.26
C LEU A 39 18.38 13.54 18.21
N SER A 40 18.09 13.77 19.51
CA SER A 40 19.11 13.63 20.55
C SER A 40 19.66 12.19 20.56
N SER A 41 20.94 12.02 20.94
CA SER A 41 21.62 10.72 20.95
C SER A 41 20.90 9.64 21.79
N SER A 42 20.10 10.04 22.78
CA SER A 42 19.31 9.13 23.62
C SER A 42 17.99 8.70 22.94
N ALA A 43 17.30 9.63 22.29
CA ALA A 43 16.08 9.36 21.52
C ALA A 43 16.39 8.46 20.32
N PHE A 44 17.51 8.74 19.65
CA PHE A 44 18.01 7.93 18.54
C PHE A 44 18.32 6.48 18.94
N ARG A 45 19.04 6.26 20.05
CA ARG A 45 19.33 4.91 20.56
C ARG A 45 18.08 4.15 20.97
N ARG A 46 17.07 4.84 21.53
CA ARG A 46 15.79 4.26 21.89
C ARG A 46 15.05 3.77 20.65
N MET A 47 14.94 4.60 19.63
CA MET A 47 14.29 4.30 18.37
C MET A 47 14.96 3.10 17.65
N CYS A 48 16.30 3.05 17.56
CA CYS A 48 17.01 1.91 16.98
C CYS A 48 16.75 0.62 17.76
N ARG A 49 16.61 0.69 19.07
CA ARG A 49 16.30 -0.46 19.93
C ARG A 49 14.87 -0.95 19.68
N GLU A 50 13.90 -0.04 19.58
CA GLU A 50 12.50 -0.38 19.33
C GLU A 50 12.31 -1.03 17.94
N GLU A 51 12.94 -0.50 16.90
CA GLU A 51 12.88 -1.09 15.55
C GLU A 51 13.55 -2.47 15.51
N HIS A 52 14.68 -2.64 16.20
CA HIS A 52 15.33 -3.94 16.30
C HIS A 52 14.47 -4.97 17.06
N LEU A 53 13.83 -4.57 18.16
CA LEU A 53 12.90 -5.43 18.89
C LEU A 53 11.68 -5.79 18.04
N ASN A 54 11.11 -4.86 17.28
CA ASN A 54 10.02 -5.14 16.35
C ASN A 54 10.41 -6.18 15.30
N TYR A 55 11.64 -6.09 14.78
CA TYR A 55 12.16 -7.07 13.82
C TYR A 55 12.32 -8.47 14.42
N LEU A 56 12.90 -8.59 15.61
CA LEU A 56 13.06 -9.87 16.29
C LEU A 56 11.69 -10.53 16.56
N ARG A 57 10.72 -9.73 16.99
CA ARG A 57 9.35 -10.20 17.23
C ARG A 57 8.64 -10.66 15.97
N LEU A 58 8.79 -9.92 14.87
CA LEU A 58 8.25 -10.33 13.57
C LEU A 58 8.85 -11.65 13.10
N ARG A 59 10.15 -11.84 13.32
CA ARG A 59 10.83 -13.08 12.97
C ARG A 59 10.31 -14.28 13.79
N GLU A 60 10.24 -14.14 15.11
CA GLU A 60 9.72 -15.19 16.01
C GLU A 60 8.27 -15.52 15.64
N TRP A 61 7.42 -14.51 15.49
CA TRP A 61 6.02 -14.69 15.10
C TRP A 61 5.88 -15.36 13.73
N ALA A 62 6.69 -15.03 12.75
CA ALA A 62 6.63 -15.61 11.41
C ALA A 62 7.02 -17.11 11.39
N GLU A 63 7.77 -17.58 12.41
CA GLU A 63 8.10 -19.00 12.57
C GLU A 63 6.93 -19.80 13.22
N ASP A 64 6.07 -19.13 14.00
CA ASP A 64 5.02 -19.76 14.81
C ASP A 64 3.61 -19.58 14.22
N THR A 65 3.37 -18.54 13.38
CA THR A 65 2.03 -18.27 12.85
C THR A 65 1.59 -19.28 11.80
N GLU A 66 0.33 -19.71 11.87
CA GLU A 66 -0.31 -20.57 10.86
C GLU A 66 -1.13 -19.74 9.85
N THR A 67 -1.47 -18.49 10.18
CA THR A 67 -2.36 -17.64 9.38
C THR A 67 -1.66 -16.49 8.68
N GLY A 68 -0.54 -16.00 9.25
CA GLY A 68 0.12 -14.79 8.81
C GLY A 68 -0.69 -13.51 9.13
N ASP A 69 -1.71 -13.60 10.00
CA ASP A 69 -2.56 -12.47 10.36
C ASP A 69 -1.84 -11.55 11.35
N ARG A 70 -1.68 -10.29 10.94
CA ARG A 70 -1.04 -9.26 11.76
C ARG A 70 -1.69 -9.08 13.14
N ASP A 71 -3.00 -9.27 13.24
CA ASP A 71 -3.76 -9.06 14.47
C ASP A 71 -3.43 -10.11 15.55
N GLU A 72 -2.86 -11.26 15.16
CA GLU A 72 -2.35 -12.28 16.09
C GLU A 72 -1.03 -11.86 16.76
N LEU A 73 -0.35 -10.85 16.21
CA LEU A 73 0.93 -10.38 16.75
C LEU A 73 0.71 -9.47 17.97
N VAL A 74 0.78 -10.05 19.16
CA VAL A 74 0.58 -9.34 20.43
C VAL A 74 1.86 -9.39 21.29
N PRO A 75 2.35 -8.20 21.72
CA PRO A 75 1.97 -6.84 21.34
C PRO A 75 2.33 -6.56 19.87
N GLY A 76 1.52 -5.71 19.19
CA GLY A 76 1.71 -5.36 17.78
C GLY A 76 3.07 -4.71 17.46
N VAL A 77 3.39 -4.56 16.20
CA VAL A 77 4.58 -3.85 15.71
C VAL A 77 4.18 -2.58 14.97
N SER A 78 5.13 -1.65 14.79
CA SER A 78 4.88 -0.44 14.00
C SER A 78 4.51 -0.78 12.55
N ASP A 79 3.70 0.06 11.91
CA ASP A 79 3.37 -0.07 10.48
C ASP A 79 4.62 -0.05 9.59
N ARG A 80 5.66 0.63 10.05
CA ARG A 80 6.93 0.67 9.37
C ARG A 80 7.63 -0.69 9.38
N ALA A 81 7.66 -1.37 10.53
CA ALA A 81 8.24 -2.70 10.65
C ALA A 81 7.43 -3.72 9.84
N TRP A 82 6.11 -3.64 9.91
CA TRP A 82 5.21 -4.50 9.15
C TRP A 82 5.41 -4.37 7.62
N ARG A 83 5.54 -3.15 7.11
CA ARG A 83 5.79 -2.90 5.67
C ARG A 83 7.11 -3.47 5.14
N GLN A 84 8.02 -3.92 5.98
CA GLN A 84 9.25 -4.58 5.55
C GLN A 84 9.08 -6.07 5.27
N VAL A 85 8.04 -6.68 5.81
CA VAL A 85 7.73 -8.12 5.71
C VAL A 85 6.42 -8.39 4.97
N SER A 86 5.70 -7.37 4.56
CA SER A 86 4.44 -7.46 3.82
C SER A 86 4.55 -6.82 2.44
N VAL A 87 3.71 -7.28 1.52
CA VAL A 87 3.55 -6.71 0.18
C VAL A 87 2.09 -6.33 -0.02
N THR A 88 1.84 -5.31 -0.83
CA THR A 88 0.48 -4.95 -1.24
C THR A 88 -0.02 -5.92 -2.31
N ALA A 89 -1.34 -5.94 -2.56
CA ALA A 89 -1.93 -6.76 -3.62
C ALA A 89 -1.32 -6.47 -5.01
N LYS A 90 -0.99 -5.22 -5.30
CA LYS A 90 -0.36 -4.79 -6.55
C LYS A 90 1.12 -5.18 -6.65
N GLU A 91 1.82 -5.28 -5.54
CA GLU A 91 3.22 -5.75 -5.47
C GLU A 91 3.34 -7.28 -5.50
N CYS A 92 2.23 -7.99 -5.27
CA CYS A 92 2.20 -9.44 -5.21
C CYS A 92 2.51 -10.05 -6.58
N LEU A 93 3.43 -11.01 -6.63
CA LEU A 93 3.83 -11.71 -7.85
C LEU A 93 2.83 -12.81 -8.25
N GLY A 94 1.82 -13.07 -7.42
CA GLY A 94 0.82 -14.12 -7.67
C GLY A 94 1.47 -15.48 -7.90
N ARG A 95 1.01 -16.20 -8.91
CA ARG A 95 1.52 -17.56 -9.24
C ARG A 95 2.99 -17.61 -9.67
N SER A 96 3.60 -16.48 -10.04
CA SER A 96 5.03 -16.42 -10.36
C SER A 96 5.93 -16.23 -9.13
N CYS A 97 5.34 -16.10 -7.94
CA CYS A 97 6.10 -15.98 -6.71
C CYS A 97 6.79 -17.31 -6.36
N PRO A 98 8.11 -17.31 -6.09
CA PRO A 98 8.81 -18.54 -5.70
C PRO A 98 8.35 -19.11 -4.36
N LEU A 99 7.61 -18.31 -3.56
CA LEU A 99 7.08 -18.69 -2.24
C LEU A 99 5.56 -18.91 -2.27
N VAL A 100 4.96 -19.10 -3.44
CA VAL A 100 3.50 -19.19 -3.60
C VAL A 100 2.87 -20.33 -2.79
N GLU A 101 3.59 -21.47 -2.67
CA GLU A 101 3.12 -22.66 -1.94
C GLU A 101 3.10 -22.45 -0.42
N ASP A 102 3.97 -21.55 0.10
CA ASP A 102 4.09 -21.24 1.53
C ASP A 102 3.45 -19.87 1.87
N CYS A 103 2.78 -19.24 0.90
CA CYS A 103 2.22 -17.90 1.07
C CYS A 103 0.91 -17.93 1.86
N PHE A 104 0.88 -17.32 3.04
CA PHE A 104 -0.32 -17.25 3.87
C PHE A 104 -1.53 -16.67 3.13
N ALA A 105 -1.34 -15.64 2.30
CA ALA A 105 -2.43 -15.04 1.52
C ALA A 105 -2.98 -16.02 0.47
N GLU A 106 -2.13 -16.78 -0.22
CA GLU A 106 -2.58 -17.77 -1.20
C GLU A 106 -3.24 -18.99 -0.53
N LEU A 107 -2.71 -19.44 0.60
CA LEU A 107 -3.34 -20.49 1.41
C LEU A 107 -4.70 -20.04 1.96
N ALA A 108 -4.85 -18.78 2.36
CA ALA A 108 -6.14 -18.23 2.79
C ALA A 108 -7.15 -18.18 1.63
N LYS A 109 -6.74 -17.77 0.43
CA LYS A 109 -7.59 -17.80 -0.78
C LYS A 109 -8.02 -19.23 -1.15
N GLN A 110 -7.11 -20.19 -1.05
CA GLN A 110 -7.43 -21.60 -1.32
C GLN A 110 -8.49 -22.10 -0.33
N ARG A 111 -8.29 -21.86 0.97
CA ARG A 111 -9.28 -22.23 2.01
C ARG A 111 -10.63 -21.55 1.79
N ALA A 112 -10.62 -20.27 1.39
CA ALA A 112 -11.85 -19.56 1.04
C ALA A 112 -12.56 -20.20 -0.16
N GLY A 113 -11.82 -20.69 -1.15
CA GLY A 113 -12.38 -21.38 -2.33
C GLY A 113 -13.03 -22.73 -2.01
N GLU A 114 -12.68 -23.36 -0.90
CA GLU A 114 -13.23 -24.64 -0.42
C GLU A 114 -14.39 -24.44 0.57
N ALA A 115 -14.67 -23.21 1.01
CA ALA A 115 -15.68 -22.90 1.99
C ALA A 115 -17.06 -22.62 1.36
N ASP A 116 -18.12 -23.10 2.01
CA ASP A 116 -19.52 -22.78 1.62
C ASP A 116 -19.89 -21.32 1.93
N ILE A 117 -19.28 -20.73 2.95
CA ILE A 117 -19.49 -19.35 3.39
C ILE A 117 -18.15 -18.69 3.66
N VAL A 118 -17.94 -17.51 3.07
CA VAL A 118 -16.75 -16.68 3.30
C VAL A 118 -17.15 -15.41 4.03
N ILE A 119 -16.53 -15.15 5.16
CA ILE A 119 -16.72 -13.91 5.92
C ILE A 119 -15.53 -12.98 5.64
N THR A 120 -15.83 -11.75 5.24
CA THR A 120 -14.81 -10.75 4.91
C THR A 120 -15.25 -9.35 5.35
N ASN A 121 -14.38 -8.37 5.25
CA ASN A 121 -14.71 -6.97 5.50
C ASN A 121 -15.10 -6.23 4.22
N HIS A 122 -15.75 -5.07 4.35
CA HIS A 122 -16.18 -4.24 3.23
C HIS A 122 -15.02 -3.77 2.35
N ALA A 123 -13.84 -3.53 2.93
CA ALA A 123 -12.67 -3.08 2.16
C ALA A 123 -12.18 -4.17 1.21
N LEU A 124 -12.09 -5.43 1.65
CA LEU A 124 -11.68 -6.54 0.79
C LEU A 124 -12.74 -6.85 -0.27
N LEU A 125 -14.02 -6.73 0.08
CA LEU A 125 -15.12 -6.85 -0.88
C LEU A 125 -15.03 -5.76 -1.97
N ALA A 126 -14.70 -4.52 -1.58
CA ALA A 126 -14.50 -3.41 -2.51
C ALA A 126 -13.29 -3.64 -3.44
N ILE A 127 -12.16 -4.06 -2.92
CA ILE A 127 -10.96 -4.39 -3.71
C ILE A 127 -11.28 -5.48 -4.74
N ASN A 128 -11.96 -6.55 -4.31
CA ASN A 128 -12.35 -7.64 -5.21
C ASN A 128 -13.33 -7.18 -6.30
N ALA A 129 -14.23 -6.27 -5.99
CA ALA A 129 -15.25 -5.79 -6.93
C ALA A 129 -14.71 -4.74 -7.92
N PHE A 130 -13.73 -3.91 -7.53
CA PHE A 130 -13.42 -2.67 -8.25
C PHE A 130 -11.97 -2.57 -8.75
N GLU A 131 -11.02 -3.28 -8.15
CA GLU A 131 -9.61 -3.20 -8.57
C GLU A 131 -9.21 -4.29 -9.59
N GLY A 132 -10.14 -5.13 -10.03
CA GLY A 132 -9.86 -6.23 -10.95
C GLY A 132 -8.95 -7.33 -10.36
N ILE A 133 -8.78 -7.31 -9.05
CA ILE A 133 -7.97 -8.28 -8.30
C ILE A 133 -8.90 -9.33 -7.73
N THR A 134 -8.90 -10.54 -8.28
CA THR A 134 -9.70 -11.65 -7.75
C THR A 134 -9.09 -12.15 -6.46
N VAL A 135 -9.67 -11.73 -5.34
CA VAL A 135 -9.28 -12.13 -3.99
C VAL A 135 -10.26 -13.12 -3.38
N LEU A 136 -11.55 -12.91 -3.63
CA LEU A 136 -12.64 -13.76 -3.16
C LEU A 136 -13.00 -14.82 -4.21
N PRO A 137 -13.45 -16.03 -3.79
CA PRO A 137 -13.95 -17.03 -4.72
C PRO A 137 -15.23 -16.52 -5.43
N GLU A 138 -15.60 -17.18 -6.54
CA GLU A 138 -16.89 -16.91 -7.23
C GLU A 138 -18.07 -17.14 -6.27
N HIS A 139 -19.02 -16.24 -6.29
CA HIS A 139 -20.19 -16.28 -5.40
C HIS A 139 -21.39 -15.60 -6.05
N ASP A 140 -22.59 -16.14 -5.78
CA ASP A 140 -23.87 -15.66 -6.31
C ASP A 140 -24.63 -14.78 -5.31
N VAL A 141 -24.30 -14.90 -4.03
CA VAL A 141 -25.01 -14.22 -2.93
C VAL A 141 -24.01 -13.45 -2.09
N VAL A 142 -24.34 -12.20 -1.79
CA VAL A 142 -23.59 -11.35 -0.87
C VAL A 142 -24.52 -10.84 0.22
N VAL A 143 -24.17 -11.04 1.47
CA VAL A 143 -24.84 -10.44 2.63
C VAL A 143 -23.93 -9.38 3.20
N ILE A 144 -24.39 -8.13 3.22
CA ILE A 144 -23.63 -6.97 3.70
C ILE A 144 -24.27 -6.50 4.99
N ASP A 145 -23.61 -6.77 6.09
CA ASP A 145 -23.98 -6.24 7.39
C ASP A 145 -23.39 -4.84 7.57
N GLU A 146 -24.01 -4.04 8.42
CA GLU A 146 -23.69 -2.61 8.60
C GLU A 146 -23.59 -1.86 7.25
N ALA A 147 -24.56 -2.10 6.38
CA ALA A 147 -24.58 -1.60 5.01
C ALA A 147 -24.50 -0.06 4.91
N HIS A 148 -24.83 0.65 6.00
CA HIS A 148 -24.67 2.11 6.07
C HIS A 148 -23.20 2.56 5.97
N GLU A 149 -22.23 1.71 6.34
CA GLU A 149 -20.79 2.00 6.20
C GLU A 149 -20.24 1.68 4.80
N LEU A 150 -20.97 0.92 3.98
CA LEU A 150 -20.47 0.39 2.71
C LEU A 150 -19.95 1.50 1.79
N GLN A 151 -20.71 2.58 1.66
CA GLN A 151 -20.33 3.70 0.78
C GLN A 151 -18.98 4.31 1.21
N ASP A 152 -18.78 4.56 2.49
CA ASP A 152 -17.57 5.17 3.02
C ASP A 152 -16.36 4.22 2.88
N ARG A 153 -16.57 2.93 3.15
CA ARG A 153 -15.53 1.91 3.00
C ARG A 153 -15.11 1.73 1.54
N VAL A 154 -16.07 1.71 0.62
CA VAL A 154 -15.79 1.64 -0.82
C VAL A 154 -15.09 2.90 -1.30
N THR A 155 -15.57 4.08 -0.92
CA THR A 155 -14.91 5.35 -1.26
C THR A 155 -13.46 5.35 -0.76
N GLY A 156 -13.23 4.91 0.48
CA GLY A 156 -11.89 4.78 1.04
C GLY A 156 -10.99 3.84 0.23
N ALA A 157 -11.52 2.68 -0.20
CA ALA A 157 -10.77 1.70 -0.98
C ALA A 157 -10.35 2.22 -2.36
N VAL A 158 -11.23 3.00 -3.03
CA VAL A 158 -10.94 3.56 -4.37
C VAL A 158 -10.30 4.95 -4.34
N THR A 159 -10.00 5.47 -3.14
CA THR A 159 -9.30 6.74 -2.97
C THR A 159 -7.81 6.60 -3.27
N GLY A 160 -7.36 7.31 -4.28
CA GLY A 160 -5.94 7.41 -4.59
C GLY A 160 -5.23 8.42 -3.68
N GLN A 161 -3.97 8.14 -3.31
CA GLN A 161 -3.17 8.95 -2.40
C GLN A 161 -1.76 9.15 -2.95
N LEU A 162 -1.42 10.36 -3.38
CA LEU A 162 -0.11 10.69 -3.91
C LEU A 162 0.67 11.55 -2.90
N SER A 163 1.80 11.04 -2.42
CA SER A 163 2.72 11.77 -1.54
C SER A 163 4.14 11.75 -2.09
N ALA A 164 4.93 12.76 -1.75
CA ALA A 164 6.34 12.81 -2.10
C ALA A 164 7.12 11.59 -1.55
N ALA A 165 6.71 11.05 -0.40
CA ALA A 165 7.30 9.85 0.19
C ALA A 165 7.04 8.60 -0.66
N MET A 166 5.82 8.43 -1.18
CA MET A 166 5.47 7.33 -2.10
C MET A 166 6.33 7.40 -3.38
N VAL A 167 6.42 8.56 -4.00
CA VAL A 167 7.22 8.77 -5.23
C VAL A 167 8.71 8.49 -4.97
N ARG A 168 9.26 8.97 -3.85
CA ARG A 168 10.65 8.66 -3.46
C ARG A 168 10.88 7.16 -3.23
N SER A 169 9.91 6.47 -2.64
CA SER A 169 9.99 5.02 -2.43
C SER A 169 10.01 4.25 -3.75
N ALA A 170 9.15 4.63 -4.70
CA ALA A 170 9.13 4.05 -6.05
C ALA A 170 10.46 4.31 -6.79
N ALA A 171 10.99 5.54 -6.72
CA ALA A 171 12.28 5.90 -7.31
C ALA A 171 13.45 5.09 -6.70
N ALA A 172 13.46 4.92 -5.38
CA ALA A 172 14.48 4.13 -4.69
C ALA A 172 14.42 2.64 -5.07
N SER A 173 13.21 2.09 -5.21
CA SER A 173 12.99 0.72 -5.67
C SER A 173 13.46 0.52 -7.10
N ALA A 174 13.11 1.45 -8.02
CA ALA A 174 13.56 1.43 -9.39
C ALA A 174 15.11 1.49 -9.51
N ARG A 175 15.76 2.38 -8.74
CA ARG A 175 17.22 2.49 -8.71
C ARG A 175 17.92 1.20 -8.28
N LYS A 176 17.29 0.46 -7.36
CA LYS A 176 17.86 -0.77 -6.81
C LYS A 176 17.70 -1.98 -7.74
N HIS A 177 16.56 -2.07 -8.43
CA HIS A 177 16.12 -3.28 -9.08
C HIS A 177 15.96 -3.17 -10.61
N THR A 178 16.20 -1.99 -11.19
CA THR A 178 16.11 -1.78 -12.64
C THR A 178 17.35 -1.05 -13.17
N SER A 179 17.54 -1.08 -14.48
CA SER A 179 18.58 -0.31 -15.18
C SER A 179 18.19 1.15 -15.44
N ALA A 180 16.91 1.52 -15.17
CA ALA A 180 16.42 2.87 -15.42
C ALA A 180 16.99 3.87 -14.42
N SER A 181 17.20 5.13 -14.86
CA SER A 181 17.56 6.25 -13.97
C SER A 181 16.30 6.91 -13.41
N PRO A 182 16.04 6.83 -12.09
CA PRO A 182 14.86 7.45 -11.49
C PRO A 182 15.11 8.89 -10.99
N ASP A 183 16.16 9.57 -11.47
CA ASP A 183 16.53 10.90 -10.95
C ASP A 183 15.45 11.94 -11.21
N SER A 184 14.82 11.92 -12.39
CA SER A 184 13.67 12.79 -12.72
C SER A 184 12.46 12.52 -11.82
N LEU A 185 12.22 11.25 -11.44
CA LEU A 185 11.16 10.87 -10.51
C LEU A 185 11.45 11.38 -9.09
N THR A 186 12.72 11.31 -8.66
CA THR A 186 13.16 11.88 -7.38
C THR A 186 13.01 13.41 -7.36
N ALA A 187 13.33 14.10 -8.45
CA ALA A 187 13.14 15.53 -8.59
C ALA A 187 11.64 15.90 -8.58
N GLY A 188 10.79 15.13 -9.26
CA GLY A 188 9.34 15.28 -9.22
C GLY A 188 8.76 15.18 -7.81
N ALA A 189 9.27 14.25 -6.99
CA ALA A 189 8.87 14.15 -5.59
C ALA A 189 9.21 15.42 -4.78
N ALA A 190 10.39 15.99 -4.99
CA ALA A 190 10.81 17.23 -4.32
C ALA A 190 9.94 18.42 -4.78
N ASN A 191 9.61 18.50 -6.06
CA ASN A 191 8.74 19.55 -6.61
C ASN A 191 7.30 19.42 -6.11
N LEU A 192 6.78 18.20 -5.96
CA LEU A 192 5.47 17.97 -5.35
C LEU A 192 5.45 18.43 -3.88
N GLU A 193 6.47 18.08 -3.11
CA GLU A 193 6.59 18.51 -1.72
C GLU A 193 6.63 20.04 -1.61
N ALA A 194 7.41 20.70 -2.45
CA ALA A 194 7.48 22.16 -2.52
C ALA A 194 6.14 22.80 -2.95
N ALA A 195 5.44 22.22 -3.94
CA ALA A 195 4.15 22.72 -4.42
C ALA A 195 3.00 22.54 -3.42
N LEU A 196 3.13 21.60 -2.50
CA LEU A 196 2.17 21.34 -1.42
C LEU A 196 2.52 22.08 -0.12
N MET A 197 3.77 22.56 0.03
CA MET A 197 4.21 23.28 1.22
C MET A 197 3.43 24.57 1.42
N GLY A 198 2.89 24.78 2.62
CA GLY A 198 2.08 25.96 2.94
C GLY A 198 0.67 25.99 2.32
N THR A 199 0.29 24.97 1.54
CA THR A 199 -1.09 24.85 1.08
C THR A 199 -1.95 24.26 2.19
N PRO A 200 -3.10 24.85 2.56
CA PRO A 200 -3.96 24.30 3.59
C PRO A 200 -4.43 22.87 3.29
N ALA A 201 -4.71 22.10 4.35
CA ALA A 201 -5.35 20.79 4.23
C ALA A 201 -6.85 21.00 3.94
N GLU A 202 -7.21 21.05 2.67
CA GLU A 202 -8.56 21.40 2.22
C GLU A 202 -8.95 20.72 0.90
N LEU A 203 -10.22 20.84 0.58
CA LEU A 203 -10.80 20.41 -0.69
C LEU A 203 -10.39 21.39 -1.82
N LEU A 204 -9.91 20.84 -2.92
CA LEU A 204 -9.48 21.62 -4.08
C LEU A 204 -10.65 21.84 -5.06
N HIS A 205 -11.55 22.74 -4.71
CA HIS A 205 -12.79 23.01 -5.48
C HIS A 205 -12.56 23.44 -6.93
N ARG A 206 -11.39 24.00 -7.25
CA ARG A 206 -11.01 24.46 -8.60
C ARG A 206 -9.97 23.56 -9.26
N GLY A 207 -9.82 22.31 -8.75
CA GLY A 207 -8.76 21.43 -9.18
C GLY A 207 -7.37 21.84 -8.67
N LEU A 208 -6.32 21.34 -9.32
CA LEU A 208 -4.94 21.65 -8.98
C LEU A 208 -4.56 23.08 -9.36
N GLY A 209 -3.79 23.75 -8.51
CA GLY A 209 -3.07 24.96 -8.91
C GLY A 209 -1.93 24.65 -9.89
N ASP A 210 -1.45 25.66 -10.62
CA ASP A 210 -0.44 25.49 -11.68
C ASP A 210 0.83 24.78 -11.20
N ALA A 211 1.35 25.13 -10.03
CA ALA A 211 2.55 24.48 -9.46
C ALA A 211 2.32 23.02 -9.11
N GLN A 212 1.15 22.70 -8.57
CA GLN A 212 0.75 21.34 -8.21
C GLN A 212 0.57 20.48 -9.48
N ALA A 213 -0.14 21.01 -10.48
CA ALA A 213 -0.35 20.35 -11.77
C ALA A 213 0.97 20.09 -12.49
N ALA A 214 1.89 21.06 -12.50
CA ALA A 214 3.22 20.91 -13.09
C ALA A 214 4.04 19.83 -12.39
N ALA A 215 4.02 19.79 -11.05
CA ALA A 215 4.73 18.77 -10.28
C ALA A 215 4.17 17.35 -10.52
N VAL A 216 2.84 17.19 -10.56
CA VAL A 216 2.19 15.90 -10.85
C VAL A 216 2.46 15.47 -12.29
N ALA A 217 2.43 16.38 -13.27
CA ALA A 217 2.77 16.10 -14.65
C ALA A 217 4.23 15.64 -14.81
N GLN A 218 5.16 16.27 -14.10
CA GLN A 218 6.56 15.83 -14.07
C GLN A 218 6.70 14.43 -13.51
N ILE A 219 5.99 14.09 -12.42
CA ILE A 219 5.99 12.74 -11.83
C ILE A 219 5.46 11.73 -12.83
N ARG A 220 4.33 12.03 -13.49
CA ARG A 220 3.74 11.17 -14.54
C ARG A 220 4.77 10.87 -15.64
N ASP A 221 5.38 11.89 -16.20
CA ASP A 221 6.30 11.76 -17.33
C ASP A 221 7.59 11.03 -16.93
N ALA A 222 8.11 11.30 -15.74
CA ALA A 222 9.25 10.59 -15.17
C ALA A 222 8.94 9.12 -14.89
N ALA A 223 7.76 8.81 -14.32
CA ALA A 223 7.32 7.44 -14.08
C ALA A 223 7.17 6.66 -15.38
N ARG A 224 6.58 7.28 -16.42
CA ARG A 224 6.46 6.69 -17.76
C ARG A 224 7.81 6.38 -18.38
N THR A 225 8.79 7.26 -18.23
CA THR A 225 10.18 7.05 -18.67
C THR A 225 10.79 5.84 -17.97
N VAL A 226 10.73 5.80 -16.63
CA VAL A 226 11.26 4.67 -15.84
C VAL A 226 10.58 3.36 -16.25
N MET A 227 9.26 3.34 -16.46
CA MET A 227 8.52 2.16 -16.92
C MET A 227 8.98 1.67 -18.29
N THR A 228 9.34 2.60 -19.18
CA THR A 228 9.82 2.26 -20.53
C THR A 228 11.26 1.72 -20.49
N GLU A 229 12.14 2.36 -19.74
CA GLU A 229 13.56 1.98 -19.62
C GLU A 229 13.75 0.70 -18.78
N SER A 230 12.83 0.40 -17.86
CA SER A 230 12.88 -0.80 -17.02
C SER A 230 12.30 -2.06 -17.66
N LYS A 231 11.95 -2.04 -18.96
CA LYS A 231 11.59 -3.25 -19.71
C LYS A 231 12.80 -4.18 -19.80
N ALA A 232 12.54 -5.49 -19.67
CA ALA A 232 13.59 -6.49 -19.82
C ALA A 232 14.28 -6.37 -21.20
N GLY A 233 15.61 -6.28 -21.20
CA GLY A 233 16.40 -6.42 -22.41
C GLY A 233 16.32 -7.84 -22.97
N ALA A 234 16.62 -8.01 -24.27
CA ALA A 234 16.68 -9.33 -24.86
C ALA A 234 17.79 -10.17 -24.19
N GLY A 235 17.43 -11.16 -23.39
CA GLY A 235 18.36 -12.03 -22.65
C GLY A 235 18.28 -11.93 -21.11
N GLU A 236 17.56 -10.98 -20.55
CA GLU A 236 17.27 -10.94 -19.10
C GLU A 236 16.10 -11.90 -18.78
N LYS A 237 16.27 -12.69 -17.72
CA LYS A 237 15.20 -13.57 -17.24
C LYS A 237 14.01 -12.71 -16.75
N ASP A 238 12.82 -13.00 -17.26
CA ASP A 238 11.56 -12.31 -16.89
C ASP A 238 11.16 -12.53 -15.42
N GLY A 239 11.95 -13.27 -14.66
CA GLY A 239 11.66 -13.73 -13.30
C GLY A 239 12.38 -12.97 -12.19
N ASP A 240 12.88 -11.75 -12.40
CA ASP A 240 13.42 -10.96 -11.29
C ASP A 240 12.28 -10.30 -10.49
N ALA A 241 11.95 -10.92 -9.36
CA ALA A 241 10.93 -10.46 -8.43
C ALA A 241 11.13 -9.01 -7.98
N GLY A 242 12.40 -8.61 -7.73
CA GLY A 242 12.73 -7.25 -7.33
C GLY A 242 12.39 -6.22 -8.41
N ARG A 243 12.68 -6.55 -9.68
CA ARG A 243 12.34 -5.69 -10.82
C ARG A 243 10.84 -5.59 -11.01
N GLN A 244 10.12 -6.70 -10.92
CA GLN A 244 8.67 -6.72 -11.07
C GLN A 244 7.99 -5.88 -9.99
N MET A 245 8.39 -6.02 -8.72
CA MET A 245 7.90 -5.18 -7.62
C MET A 245 8.25 -3.69 -7.80
N ALA A 246 9.46 -3.39 -8.28
CA ALA A 246 9.87 -2.01 -8.55
C ALA A 246 9.02 -1.38 -9.65
N ARG A 247 8.75 -2.13 -10.72
CA ARG A 247 7.85 -1.70 -11.80
C ARG A 247 6.41 -1.50 -11.32
N SER A 248 5.89 -2.39 -10.50
CA SER A 248 4.56 -2.24 -9.91
C SER A 248 4.44 -0.93 -9.13
N ARG A 249 5.40 -0.61 -8.26
CA ARG A 249 5.43 0.66 -7.51
C ARG A 249 5.48 1.90 -8.42
N VAL A 250 6.22 1.83 -9.51
CA VAL A 250 6.29 2.94 -10.47
C VAL A 250 5.00 3.04 -11.28
N SER A 251 4.36 1.91 -11.63
CA SER A 251 3.04 1.88 -12.28
C SER A 251 1.97 2.52 -11.40
N ASP A 252 1.94 2.21 -10.11
CA ASP A 252 1.01 2.81 -9.16
C ASP A 252 1.14 4.34 -9.11
N VAL A 253 2.39 4.84 -9.11
CA VAL A 253 2.65 6.30 -9.15
C VAL A 253 2.19 6.89 -10.47
N LEU A 254 2.44 6.21 -11.61
CA LEU A 254 2.02 6.66 -12.94
C LEU A 254 0.49 6.74 -13.04
N GLU A 255 -0.20 5.65 -12.75
CA GLU A 255 -1.66 5.55 -12.80
C GLU A 255 -2.32 6.63 -11.93
N LEU A 256 -1.79 6.82 -10.72
CA LEU A 256 -2.30 7.81 -9.78
C LEU A 256 -2.06 9.26 -10.27
N ALA A 257 -0.87 9.54 -10.83
CA ALA A 257 -0.57 10.86 -11.39
C ALA A 257 -1.45 11.15 -12.63
N GLU A 258 -1.67 10.15 -13.49
CA GLU A 258 -2.58 10.27 -14.64
C GLU A 258 -4.02 10.55 -14.18
N ARG A 259 -4.52 9.80 -13.18
CA ARG A 259 -5.86 9.97 -12.63
C ARG A 259 -6.06 11.37 -12.01
N ILE A 260 -5.07 11.85 -11.23
CA ILE A 260 -5.13 13.19 -10.62
C ILE A 260 -5.16 14.29 -11.69
N LEU A 261 -4.36 14.15 -12.75
CA LEU A 261 -4.33 15.13 -13.85
C LEU A 261 -5.57 15.10 -14.74
N ALA A 262 -6.23 13.94 -14.83
CA ALA A 262 -7.46 13.74 -15.59
C ALA A 262 -8.73 14.00 -14.76
N ALA A 263 -8.59 14.33 -13.47
CA ALA A 263 -9.73 14.54 -12.57
C ALA A 263 -10.64 15.65 -13.09
N GLU A 264 -11.86 15.28 -13.47
CA GLU A 264 -12.89 16.19 -13.97
C GLU A 264 -13.75 16.70 -12.82
N GLU A 265 -14.03 18.00 -12.84
CA GLU A 265 -15.03 18.60 -11.98
C GLU A 265 -16.37 17.85 -12.14
N HIS A 266 -17.05 17.54 -11.03
CA HIS A 266 -18.28 16.75 -10.95
C HIS A 266 -18.15 15.22 -11.09
N ARG A 267 -16.96 14.69 -11.36
CA ARG A 267 -16.71 13.23 -11.38
C ARG A 267 -15.79 12.77 -10.26
N GLU A 268 -14.73 13.53 -10.04
CA GLU A 268 -13.75 13.25 -9.00
C GLU A 268 -13.51 14.44 -8.10
N VAL A 269 -13.11 14.18 -6.89
CA VAL A 269 -12.80 15.16 -5.86
C VAL A 269 -11.32 15.08 -5.54
N LEU A 270 -10.66 16.23 -5.51
CA LEU A 270 -9.27 16.39 -5.12
C LEU A 270 -9.20 17.11 -3.77
N TRP A 271 -8.35 16.64 -2.87
CA TRP A 271 -8.08 17.34 -1.62
C TRP A 271 -6.67 17.06 -1.12
N ILE A 272 -6.20 17.93 -0.23
CA ILE A 272 -4.93 17.79 0.46
C ILE A 272 -5.19 17.41 1.91
N SER A 273 -4.47 16.42 2.42
CA SER A 273 -4.43 16.11 3.83
C SER A 273 -3.01 16.17 4.40
N ARG A 274 -2.94 16.36 5.71
CA ARG A 274 -1.71 16.26 6.49
C ARG A 274 -2.01 15.42 7.73
N GLN A 275 -1.05 14.64 8.16
CA GLN A 275 -1.21 13.84 9.36
C GLN A 275 -0.51 14.53 10.53
N GLY A 276 -1.28 14.81 11.57
CA GLY A 276 -0.73 15.16 12.87
C GLY A 276 0.01 13.97 13.49
N GLY A 277 0.81 14.25 14.49
CA GLY A 277 1.62 13.26 15.19
C GLY A 277 1.20 13.08 16.65
N TRP A 278 1.63 11.97 17.24
CA TRP A 278 1.55 11.78 18.69
C TRP A 278 2.88 12.11 19.33
N GLU A 279 2.93 13.13 20.20
CA GLU A 279 4.14 13.50 20.94
C GLU A 279 4.08 12.98 22.38
N PRO A 280 5.15 12.32 22.87
CA PRO A 280 5.24 11.92 24.27
C PRO A 280 5.12 13.12 25.21
N GLY A 281 4.15 13.08 26.11
CA GLY A 281 3.88 14.14 27.09
C GLY A 281 2.98 15.28 26.62
N ARG A 282 2.72 15.39 25.30
CA ARG A 282 1.79 16.38 24.72
C ARG A 282 0.50 15.76 24.18
N GLY A 283 0.49 14.44 23.91
CA GLY A 283 -0.62 13.77 23.29
C GLY A 283 -0.65 13.98 21.76
N TYR A 284 -1.85 13.98 21.18
CA TYR A 284 -2.01 14.25 19.75
C TYR A 284 -1.73 15.72 19.43
N VAL A 285 -0.81 15.95 18.49
CA VAL A 285 -0.48 17.27 17.95
C VAL A 285 -1.09 17.36 16.55
N PRO A 286 -1.99 18.33 16.30
CA PRO A 286 -2.53 18.56 14.95
C PRO A 286 -1.40 18.86 13.95
N ALA A 287 -1.62 18.48 12.69
CA ALA A 287 -0.68 18.79 11.63
C ALA A 287 -0.60 20.29 11.35
N GLU A 288 0.60 20.77 11.05
CA GLU A 288 0.85 22.13 10.57
C GLU A 288 0.94 22.16 9.03
N ASP A 289 0.79 23.33 8.41
CA ASP A 289 0.87 23.50 6.95
C ASP A 289 2.28 23.21 6.38
N THR A 290 3.26 23.07 7.24
CA THR A 290 4.64 22.67 6.91
C THR A 290 4.87 21.17 6.97
N ASP A 291 3.96 20.41 7.57
CA ASP A 291 4.07 18.96 7.66
C ASP A 291 3.88 18.29 6.28
N PRO A 292 4.41 17.07 6.11
CA PRO A 292 4.27 16.34 4.86
C PRO A 292 2.80 16.19 4.43
N ALA A 293 2.52 16.63 3.21
CA ALA A 293 1.18 16.59 2.64
C ALA A 293 0.96 15.39 1.74
N THR A 294 -0.28 14.95 1.65
CA THR A 294 -0.76 13.94 0.70
C THR A 294 -1.87 14.54 -0.14
N LEU A 295 -1.75 14.40 -1.45
CA LEU A 295 -2.78 14.76 -2.42
C LEU A 295 -3.65 13.53 -2.67
N HIS A 296 -4.96 13.70 -2.55
CA HIS A 296 -5.95 12.64 -2.70
C HIS A 296 -6.81 12.85 -3.93
N VAL A 297 -7.29 11.75 -4.50
CA VAL A 297 -8.30 11.72 -5.55
C VAL A 297 -9.32 10.63 -5.26
N ALA A 298 -10.60 10.96 -5.29
CA ALA A 298 -11.69 9.99 -5.12
C ALA A 298 -12.86 10.31 -6.05
N PRO A 299 -13.64 9.31 -6.45
CA PRO A 299 -14.87 9.57 -7.19
C PRO A 299 -15.87 10.30 -6.29
N LEU A 300 -16.59 11.27 -6.85
CA LEU A 300 -17.65 11.99 -6.15
C LEU A 300 -18.80 11.06 -5.73
N SER A 301 -19.01 9.99 -6.47
CA SER A 301 -20.02 8.97 -6.17
C SER A 301 -19.50 7.59 -6.55
N VAL A 302 -19.63 6.66 -5.65
CA VAL A 302 -19.32 5.22 -5.87
C VAL A 302 -20.56 4.42 -6.28
N ALA A 303 -21.71 5.06 -6.48
CA ALA A 303 -22.98 4.36 -6.77
C ALA A 303 -22.93 3.54 -8.06
N GLY A 304 -22.36 4.10 -9.14
CA GLY A 304 -22.16 3.37 -10.39
C GLY A 304 -21.22 2.17 -10.24
N THR A 305 -20.09 2.40 -9.57
CA THR A 305 -19.10 1.37 -9.28
C THR A 305 -19.69 0.23 -8.42
N LEU A 306 -20.46 0.57 -7.37
CA LEU A 306 -21.16 -0.41 -6.54
C LEU A 306 -22.18 -1.21 -7.35
N ARG A 307 -22.95 -0.55 -8.20
CA ARG A 307 -23.93 -1.21 -9.04
C ARG A 307 -23.26 -2.23 -9.99
N GLU A 308 -22.31 -1.79 -10.77
CA GLU A 308 -21.67 -2.62 -11.79
C GLU A 308 -20.77 -3.72 -11.19
N GLY A 309 -20.00 -3.39 -10.16
CA GLY A 309 -19.01 -4.31 -9.58
C GLY A 309 -19.58 -5.26 -8.53
N LEU A 310 -20.65 -4.87 -7.85
CA LEU A 310 -21.12 -5.63 -6.70
C LEU A 310 -22.59 -6.08 -6.83
N PHE A 311 -23.50 -5.24 -7.35
CA PHE A 311 -24.93 -5.53 -7.35
C PHE A 311 -25.43 -6.21 -8.61
N ASP A 312 -24.88 -5.87 -9.76
CA ASP A 312 -25.32 -6.47 -11.03
C ASP A 312 -24.89 -7.94 -11.12
N GLY A 313 -25.88 -8.79 -11.44
CA GLY A 313 -25.68 -10.23 -11.64
C GLY A 313 -25.59 -11.08 -10.36
N ARG A 314 -25.80 -10.50 -9.17
CA ARG A 314 -25.76 -11.21 -7.88
C ARG A 314 -26.98 -10.93 -7.02
N THR A 315 -27.26 -11.84 -6.10
CA THR A 315 -28.26 -11.59 -5.04
C THR A 315 -27.56 -10.86 -3.89
N VAL A 316 -27.99 -9.63 -3.60
CA VAL A 316 -27.41 -8.83 -2.51
C VAL A 316 -28.44 -8.58 -1.43
N VAL A 317 -28.07 -8.90 -0.19
CA VAL A 317 -28.86 -8.63 1.01
C VAL A 317 -28.12 -7.59 1.84
N LEU A 318 -28.79 -6.48 2.13
CA LEU A 318 -28.25 -5.40 2.97
C LEU A 318 -28.91 -5.44 4.33
N THR A 319 -28.11 -5.45 5.39
CA THR A 319 -28.59 -5.35 6.78
C THR A 319 -27.91 -4.19 7.48
N SER A 320 -28.60 -3.52 8.38
CA SER A 320 -28.04 -2.51 9.28
C SER A 320 -29.07 -2.15 10.34
N ALA A 321 -28.61 -1.86 11.54
CA ALA A 321 -29.47 -1.37 12.62
C ALA A 321 -30.12 0.00 12.32
N THR A 322 -29.56 0.76 11.37
CA THR A 322 -29.98 2.13 11.02
C THR A 322 -30.67 2.24 9.65
N LEU A 323 -30.87 1.14 8.93
CA LEU A 323 -31.62 1.16 7.68
C LEU A 323 -33.08 1.49 7.96
N SER A 324 -33.53 2.68 7.55
CA SER A 324 -34.92 3.06 7.54
C SER A 324 -35.46 3.03 6.11
N VAL A 325 -36.56 2.33 5.89
CA VAL A 325 -37.31 2.40 4.64
C VAL A 325 -38.13 3.69 4.70
N GLY A 326 -37.62 4.73 4.01
CA GLY A 326 -38.27 5.98 3.71
C GLY A 326 -39.27 6.50 4.77
N SER A 327 -38.88 7.49 5.55
CA SER A 327 -39.85 8.34 6.19
C SER A 327 -40.48 9.23 5.13
N SER A 328 -41.73 9.00 4.84
CA SER A 328 -42.63 9.96 4.21
C SER A 328 -42.63 11.29 4.95
#